data_e06900a48d4492f351ade18a6f02cfd3
#
_entry.id   e06900a48d4492f351ade18a6f02cfd3
#
_cell.length_a   1.000
_cell.length_b   1.000
_cell.length_c   1.000
_cell.angle_alpha   90.00
_cell.angle_beta   90.00
_cell.angle_gamma   90.00
#
_symmetry.space_group_name_H-M   'P 1'
#
loop_
_entity.id
_entity.type
_entity.pdbx_description
1 polymer ?
#
loop_
_entity_poly.entity_id
_entity_poly.type
_entity_poly.pdbx_seq_one_letter_code
_entity_poly.pdbx_strand_id
1 'polypeptide(L)'
;LNLLGIKKKLFQRQKFNEAQASLTALKYLKEGKNIAIVTDRGTPLISDPGSLVVDNIIKSGFNVIALPGACAFVPALNMSNINQEKFLFYGFLSSKESQAVKELEELKNINFTIVLYEAPHRLYKTLQNILKILGNINISISREITKMHEEVFRGTVSEAIDYYRNVKGEIVIVLDNNFVKVDYFKYLTEVKELISLGVKPNDSIKYISKKYLVSRNILYDMFEEEKWWRLYLV
;
A
#
# COMPACT_ATOMS: atom_id res chain seq x y z
N LEU A 1 29.49 8.56 -0.75
CA LEU A 1 30.10 9.91 -0.61
C LEU A 1 31.48 9.98 -1.27
N ASN A 2 32.30 8.95 -1.17
CA ASN A 2 33.64 8.92 -1.78
C ASN A 2 33.58 9.13 -3.31
N LEU A 3 32.64 8.50 -4.02
CA LEU A 3 32.41 8.70 -5.45
C LEU A 3 32.08 10.15 -5.84
N LEU A 4 31.51 10.90 -4.90
CA LEU A 4 31.16 12.31 -5.09
C LEU A 4 32.24 13.27 -4.56
N GLY A 5 33.38 12.76 -4.11
CA GLY A 5 34.45 13.57 -3.50
C GLY A 5 34.06 14.23 -2.17
N ILE A 6 32.97 13.81 -1.55
CA ILE A 6 32.45 14.41 -0.31
C ILE A 6 33.19 13.80 0.89
N LYS A 7 34.01 14.62 1.55
CA LYS A 7 34.69 14.28 2.80
C LYS A 7 34.03 14.99 3.97
N LYS A 8 33.18 14.28 4.70
CA LYS A 8 32.48 14.79 5.89
C LYS A 8 32.56 13.76 7.02
N LYS A 9 32.46 14.24 8.25
CA LYS A 9 32.36 13.35 9.41
C LYS A 9 31.05 12.59 9.35
N LEU A 10 31.11 11.27 9.36
CA LEU A 10 29.96 10.39 9.32
C LEU A 10 29.68 9.85 10.71
N PHE A 11 28.43 9.78 11.06
CA PHE A 11 27.93 9.14 12.26
C PHE A 11 27.02 8.00 11.85
N GLN A 12 27.39 6.79 12.27
CA GLN A 12 26.59 5.62 12.00
C GLN A 12 25.31 5.66 12.84
N ARG A 13 24.17 5.47 12.17
CA ARG A 13 22.86 5.38 12.79
C ARG A 13 22.30 3.99 12.56
N GLN A 14 22.05 3.28 13.65
CA GLN A 14 21.41 1.97 13.66
C GLN A 14 20.20 2.01 14.60
N LYS A 15 19.27 1.07 14.40
CA LYS A 15 18.04 0.98 15.20
C LYS A 15 18.27 0.97 16.71
N PHE A 16 19.44 0.48 17.17
CA PHE A 16 19.77 0.35 18.59
C PHE A 16 20.48 1.57 19.19
N ASN A 17 20.88 2.57 18.38
CA ASN A 17 21.62 3.74 18.88
C ASN A 17 20.95 5.09 18.55
N GLU A 18 19.67 5.09 18.20
CA GLU A 18 18.96 6.31 17.79
C GLU A 18 18.92 7.39 18.86
N ALA A 19 18.79 7.00 20.13
CA ALA A 19 18.82 7.97 21.23
C ALA A 19 20.16 8.71 21.32
N GLN A 20 21.29 7.98 21.25
CA GLN A 20 22.62 8.58 21.26
C GLN A 20 22.90 9.39 20.00
N ALA A 21 22.44 8.92 18.85
CA ALA A 21 22.54 9.66 17.58
C ALA A 21 21.77 10.97 17.64
N SER A 22 20.58 10.99 18.27
CA SER A 22 19.78 12.17 18.51
C SER A 22 20.52 13.22 19.36
N LEU A 23 21.08 12.81 20.48
CA LEU A 23 21.87 13.71 21.36
C LEU A 23 23.07 14.31 20.62
N THR A 24 23.76 13.50 19.83
CA THR A 24 24.88 13.94 19.01
C THR A 24 24.44 14.97 17.96
N ALA A 25 23.33 14.69 17.27
CA ALA A 25 22.75 15.59 16.29
C ALA A 25 22.37 16.95 16.93
N LEU A 26 21.65 16.91 18.05
CA LEU A 26 21.27 18.13 18.78
C LEU A 26 22.44 18.98 19.23
N LYS A 27 23.56 18.33 19.68
CA LYS A 27 24.78 19.04 20.01
C LYS A 27 25.32 19.86 18.83
N TYR A 28 25.44 19.23 17.65
CA TYR A 28 25.91 19.94 16.46
C TYR A 28 24.99 21.01 15.96
N LEU A 29 23.67 20.81 16.03
CA LEU A 29 22.68 21.83 15.67
C LEU A 29 22.77 23.06 16.60
N LYS A 30 22.95 22.85 17.92
CA LYS A 30 23.16 23.94 18.89
C LYS A 30 24.48 24.70 18.63
N GLU A 31 25.47 24.06 18.05
CA GLU A 31 26.71 24.70 17.58
C GLU A 31 26.54 25.45 16.24
N GLY A 32 25.32 25.57 15.71
CA GLY A 32 25.03 26.24 14.43
C GLY A 32 25.41 25.44 13.19
N LYS A 33 25.63 24.14 13.31
CA LYS A 33 25.99 23.28 12.17
C LYS A 33 24.75 22.68 11.51
N ASN A 34 24.82 22.49 10.19
CA ASN A 34 23.83 21.73 9.44
C ASN A 34 24.14 20.23 9.46
N ILE A 35 23.10 19.41 9.52
CA ILE A 35 23.17 17.95 9.50
C ILE A 35 22.37 17.42 8.34
N ALA A 36 22.91 16.44 7.62
CA ALA A 36 22.19 15.67 6.62
C ALA A 36 22.01 14.22 7.10
N ILE A 37 20.80 13.72 6.99
CA ILE A 37 20.49 12.30 7.16
C ILE A 37 20.49 11.67 5.77
N VAL A 38 21.29 10.63 5.59
CA VAL A 38 21.39 9.88 4.33
C VAL A 38 21.24 8.39 4.61
N THR A 39 20.77 7.65 3.63
CA THR A 39 20.65 6.20 3.63
C THR A 39 21.44 5.60 2.48
N ASP A 40 21.72 4.32 2.55
CA ASP A 40 22.37 3.60 1.44
C ASP A 40 21.46 3.48 0.23
N ARG A 41 20.13 3.50 0.44
CA ARG A 41 19.13 3.31 -0.61
C ARG A 41 17.86 4.11 -0.31
N GLY A 42 17.39 4.84 -1.31
CA GLY A 42 16.12 5.55 -1.26
C GLY A 42 16.07 6.73 -0.29
N THR A 43 14.88 7.14 0.02
CA THR A 43 14.57 8.26 0.92
C THR A 43 14.68 7.81 2.38
N PRO A 44 15.41 8.54 3.25
CA PRO A 44 15.49 8.24 4.67
C PRO A 44 14.11 8.15 5.33
N LEU A 45 14.00 7.38 6.39
CA LEU A 45 12.81 7.18 7.25
C LEU A 45 11.67 6.34 6.65
N ILE A 46 11.65 6.14 5.36
CA ILE A 46 10.64 5.28 4.73
C ILE A 46 11.10 3.82 4.85
N SER A 47 10.58 3.13 5.83
CA SER A 47 11.01 1.77 6.25
C SER A 47 12.46 1.69 6.73
N ASP A 48 13.05 2.84 7.08
CA ASP A 48 14.41 3.00 7.59
C ASP A 48 14.41 3.62 9.00
N PRO A 49 15.43 3.34 9.83
CA PRO A 49 15.51 3.94 11.16
C PRO A 49 15.71 5.47 11.09
N GLY A 50 15.40 6.21 12.16
CA GLY A 50 15.71 7.63 12.34
C GLY A 50 14.54 8.53 12.68
N SER A 51 13.34 8.01 12.75
CA SER A 51 12.16 8.78 13.17
C SER A 51 12.35 9.44 14.53
N LEU A 52 12.96 8.75 15.49
CA LEU A 52 13.26 9.28 16.82
C LEU A 52 14.25 10.47 16.76
N VAL A 53 15.24 10.41 15.89
CA VAL A 53 16.22 11.51 15.71
C VAL A 53 15.50 12.76 15.18
N VAL A 54 14.69 12.60 14.15
CA VAL A 54 13.93 13.70 13.53
C VAL A 54 12.91 14.29 14.52
N ASP A 55 12.18 13.45 15.24
CA ASP A 55 11.20 13.87 16.25
C ASP A 55 11.86 14.73 17.36
N ASN A 56 13.01 14.29 17.89
CA ASN A 56 13.73 15.05 18.91
C ASN A 56 14.30 16.37 18.39
N ILE A 57 14.73 16.42 17.11
CA ILE A 57 15.20 17.64 16.47
C ILE A 57 14.07 18.65 16.35
N ILE A 58 12.89 18.22 15.87
CA ILE A 58 11.69 19.07 15.74
C ILE A 58 11.23 19.57 17.11
N LYS A 59 11.14 18.67 18.10
CA LYS A 59 10.78 19.04 19.49
C LYS A 59 11.76 20.02 20.15
N SER A 60 13.00 20.04 19.67
CA SER A 60 14.03 20.98 20.13
C SER A 60 14.01 22.34 19.38
N GLY A 61 13.04 22.58 18.50
CA GLY A 61 12.85 23.83 17.78
C GLY A 61 13.73 24.02 16.55
N PHE A 62 14.39 22.97 16.05
CA PHE A 62 15.19 23.04 14.82
C PHE A 62 14.36 22.67 13.60
N ASN A 63 14.63 23.33 12.47
CA ASN A 63 14.00 23.03 11.21
C ASN A 63 14.51 21.71 10.62
N VAL A 64 13.57 20.93 10.05
CA VAL A 64 13.85 19.73 9.26
C VAL A 64 13.33 19.94 7.85
N ILE A 65 14.21 19.75 6.86
CA ILE A 65 13.88 19.91 5.44
C ILE A 65 14.01 18.53 4.78
N ALA A 66 12.93 18.06 4.19
CA ALA A 66 12.93 16.85 3.37
C ALA A 66 13.27 17.21 1.91
N LEU A 67 14.26 16.55 1.35
CA LEU A 67 14.57 16.64 -0.07
C LEU A 67 13.84 15.51 -0.82
N PRO A 68 13.13 15.81 -1.92
CA PRO A 68 12.55 14.76 -2.77
C PRO A 68 13.63 13.79 -3.23
N GLY A 69 13.35 12.51 -3.08
CA GLY A 69 14.32 11.45 -3.39
C GLY A 69 13.65 10.17 -3.89
N ALA A 70 14.47 9.20 -4.28
CA ALA A 70 14.01 7.92 -4.76
C ALA A 70 13.22 7.17 -3.69
N CYS A 71 12.09 6.59 -4.08
CA CYS A 71 11.24 5.79 -3.22
C CYS A 71 10.65 4.62 -4.02
N ALA A 72 11.02 3.38 -3.70
CA ALA A 72 10.75 2.23 -4.55
C ALA A 72 9.24 1.91 -4.69
N PHE A 73 8.40 2.22 -3.70
CA PHE A 73 6.97 1.93 -3.79
C PHE A 73 6.25 2.77 -4.86
N VAL A 74 6.71 3.99 -5.14
CA VAL A 74 6.07 4.87 -6.13
C VAL A 74 6.20 4.30 -7.55
N PRO A 75 7.40 4.01 -8.09
CA PRO A 75 7.51 3.38 -9.40
C PRO A 75 6.87 1.97 -9.44
N ALA A 76 6.95 1.19 -8.36
CA ALA A 76 6.28 -0.11 -8.31
C ALA A 76 4.75 0.03 -8.49
N LEU A 77 4.14 0.99 -7.82
CA LEU A 77 2.72 1.30 -7.95
C LEU A 77 2.37 1.77 -9.37
N ASN A 78 3.18 2.66 -9.95
CA ASN A 78 2.98 3.13 -11.33
C ASN A 78 3.07 2.01 -12.38
N MET A 79 3.94 1.02 -12.15
CA MET A 79 4.13 -0.11 -13.05
C MET A 79 3.16 -1.28 -12.79
N SER A 80 2.35 -1.24 -11.72
CA SER A 80 1.57 -2.38 -11.26
C SER A 80 0.38 -2.75 -12.16
N ASN A 81 -0.20 -1.80 -12.86
CA ASN A 81 -1.51 -1.92 -13.53
C ASN A 81 -2.67 -2.23 -12.54
N ILE A 82 -2.53 -1.79 -11.28
CA ILE A 82 -3.55 -1.88 -10.22
C ILE A 82 -4.04 -0.47 -9.92
N ASN A 83 -5.27 -0.32 -9.41
CA ASN A 83 -5.84 1.00 -9.09
C ASN A 83 -4.94 1.78 -8.12
N GLN A 84 -4.60 3.02 -8.50
CA GLN A 84 -3.64 3.87 -7.77
C GLN A 84 -4.30 5.05 -7.07
N GLU A 85 -5.60 5.24 -7.23
CA GLU A 85 -6.30 6.41 -6.66
C GLU A 85 -6.22 6.44 -5.13
N LYS A 86 -6.37 5.27 -4.52
CA LYS A 86 -6.28 5.11 -3.07
C LYS A 86 -5.41 3.91 -2.76
N PHE A 87 -4.34 4.12 -2.05
CA PHE A 87 -3.44 3.05 -1.64
C PHE A 87 -2.94 3.24 -0.21
N LEU A 88 -2.59 2.14 0.41
CA LEU A 88 -1.91 2.08 1.69
C LEU A 88 -0.48 1.56 1.46
N PHE A 89 0.52 2.37 1.77
CA PHE A 89 1.88 1.88 1.93
C PHE A 89 2.05 1.36 3.35
N TYR A 90 2.15 0.05 3.50
CA TYR A 90 2.29 -0.61 4.81
C TYR A 90 3.76 -0.80 5.20
N GLY A 91 4.66 -0.95 4.22
CA GLY A 91 6.05 -1.31 4.46
C GLY A 91 6.24 -2.82 4.61
N PHE A 92 7.08 -3.27 5.56
CA PHE A 92 7.33 -4.69 5.80
C PHE A 92 6.32 -5.29 6.76
N LEU A 93 5.81 -6.46 6.43
CA LEU A 93 5.10 -7.29 7.41
C LEU A 93 6.08 -7.78 8.51
N SER A 94 5.56 -8.06 9.69
CA SER A 94 6.35 -8.59 10.79
C SER A 94 7.18 -9.81 10.36
N SER A 95 8.40 -9.91 10.88
CA SER A 95 9.25 -11.10 10.66
C SER A 95 8.72 -12.35 11.37
N LYS A 96 7.90 -12.16 12.43
CA LYS A 96 7.23 -13.25 13.13
C LYS A 96 5.96 -13.64 12.37
N GLU A 97 5.90 -14.87 11.88
CA GLU A 97 4.80 -15.37 11.03
C GLU A 97 3.40 -15.15 11.63
N SER A 98 3.23 -15.49 12.91
CA SER A 98 1.94 -15.32 13.60
C SER A 98 1.46 -13.87 13.65
N GLN A 99 2.38 -12.91 13.69
CA GLN A 99 2.08 -11.50 13.67
C GLN A 99 1.80 -11.03 12.24
N ALA A 100 2.59 -11.47 11.25
CA ALA A 100 2.36 -11.16 9.84
C ALA A 100 0.98 -11.65 9.35
N VAL A 101 0.53 -12.81 9.83
CA VAL A 101 -0.83 -13.32 9.57
C VAL A 101 -1.90 -12.39 10.13
N LYS A 102 -1.76 -11.93 11.37
CA LYS A 102 -2.70 -10.97 11.99
C LYS A 102 -2.74 -9.64 11.23
N GLU A 103 -1.57 -9.13 10.85
CA GLU A 103 -1.47 -7.90 10.03
C GLU A 103 -2.19 -8.06 8.69
N LEU A 104 -2.05 -9.21 8.03
CA LEU A 104 -2.80 -9.49 6.78
C LEU A 104 -4.31 -9.61 7.01
N GLU A 105 -4.74 -10.18 8.14
CA GLU A 105 -6.17 -10.23 8.53
C GLU A 105 -6.76 -8.83 8.76
N GLU A 106 -6.00 -7.93 9.35
CA GLU A 106 -6.37 -6.51 9.51
C GLU A 106 -6.43 -5.81 8.15
N LEU A 107 -5.40 -6.01 7.30
CA LEU A 107 -5.31 -5.44 5.96
C LEU A 107 -6.44 -5.92 5.04
N LYS A 108 -6.94 -7.14 5.24
CA LYS A 108 -8.08 -7.69 4.48
C LYS A 108 -9.31 -6.78 4.50
N ASN A 109 -9.51 -6.02 5.57
CA ASN A 109 -10.68 -5.15 5.74
C ASN A 109 -10.48 -3.76 5.11
N ILE A 110 -9.31 -3.49 4.55
CA ILE A 110 -8.96 -2.20 3.95
C ILE A 110 -9.25 -2.27 2.45
N ASN A 111 -10.24 -1.50 1.99
CA ASN A 111 -10.62 -1.44 0.57
C ASN A 111 -9.76 -0.45 -0.22
N PHE A 112 -8.43 -0.65 -0.21
CA PHE A 112 -7.45 0.12 -0.97
C PHE A 112 -6.38 -0.81 -1.52
N THR A 113 -5.70 -0.38 -2.57
CA THR A 113 -4.47 -1.01 -3.01
C THR A 113 -3.45 -1.01 -1.88
N ILE A 114 -2.83 -2.14 -1.60
CA ILE A 114 -1.83 -2.27 -0.53
C ILE A 114 -0.45 -2.46 -1.14
N VAL A 115 0.51 -1.69 -0.64
CA VAL A 115 1.90 -1.79 -1.07
C VAL A 115 2.77 -2.25 0.10
N LEU A 116 3.49 -3.35 -0.13
CA LEU A 116 4.39 -3.96 0.84
C LEU A 116 5.82 -3.95 0.31
N TYR A 117 6.78 -3.84 1.22
CA TYR A 117 8.16 -4.26 0.99
C TYR A 117 8.35 -5.67 1.49
N GLU A 118 9.16 -6.47 0.79
CA GLU A 118 9.45 -7.82 1.24
C GLU A 118 10.90 -8.25 0.97
N ALA A 119 11.42 -9.05 1.89
CA ALA A 119 12.73 -9.65 1.73
C ALA A 119 12.65 -10.89 0.83
N PRO A 120 13.64 -11.12 -0.05
CA PRO A 120 13.56 -12.20 -1.03
C PRO A 120 13.39 -13.59 -0.40
N HIS A 121 14.05 -13.87 0.72
CA HIS A 121 13.97 -15.14 1.42
C HIS A 121 12.61 -15.38 2.11
N ARG A 122 11.76 -14.36 2.23
CA ARG A 122 10.43 -14.43 2.83
C ARG A 122 9.31 -14.44 1.80
N LEU A 123 9.58 -13.99 0.56
CA LEU A 123 8.57 -13.76 -0.46
C LEU A 123 7.63 -14.95 -0.65
N TYR A 124 8.17 -16.15 -0.82
CA TYR A 124 7.37 -17.36 -1.04
C TYR A 124 6.35 -17.60 0.09
N LYS A 125 6.81 -17.48 1.33
CA LYS A 125 5.95 -17.67 2.52
C LYS A 125 4.90 -16.56 2.65
N THR A 126 5.29 -15.33 2.36
CA THR A 126 4.38 -14.18 2.35
C THR A 126 3.28 -14.34 1.32
N LEU A 127 3.62 -14.80 0.10
CA LEU A 127 2.63 -15.08 -0.94
C LEU A 127 1.65 -16.19 -0.54
N GLN A 128 2.12 -17.25 0.13
CA GLN A 128 1.24 -18.30 0.66
C GLN A 128 0.26 -17.76 1.71
N ASN A 129 0.72 -16.88 2.61
CA ASN A 129 -0.13 -16.25 3.60
C ASN A 129 -1.14 -15.29 2.96
N ILE A 130 -0.74 -14.52 1.95
CA ILE A 130 -1.63 -13.66 1.17
C ILE A 130 -2.72 -14.49 0.49
N LEU A 131 -2.36 -15.57 -0.20
CA LEU A 131 -3.31 -16.48 -0.83
C LEU A 131 -4.34 -17.03 0.16
N LYS A 132 -3.87 -17.44 1.34
CA LYS A 132 -4.73 -18.00 2.39
C LYS A 132 -5.71 -16.99 2.97
N ILE A 133 -5.29 -15.73 3.15
CA ILE A 133 -6.03 -14.72 3.93
C ILE A 133 -6.83 -13.79 3.01
N LEU A 134 -6.19 -13.26 1.96
CA LEU A 134 -6.81 -12.32 1.02
C LEU A 134 -7.43 -13.04 -0.19
N GLY A 135 -7.07 -14.31 -0.42
CA GLY A 135 -7.50 -15.07 -1.58
C GLY A 135 -6.59 -14.88 -2.80
N ASN A 136 -7.02 -15.41 -3.95
CA ASN A 136 -6.26 -15.34 -5.19
C ASN A 136 -6.51 -14.02 -5.93
N ILE A 137 -6.14 -12.91 -5.31
CA ILE A 137 -6.28 -11.56 -5.86
C ILE A 137 -5.21 -11.26 -6.91
N ASN A 138 -5.41 -10.18 -7.67
CA ASN A 138 -4.37 -9.65 -8.56
C ASN A 138 -3.21 -9.05 -7.75
N ILE A 139 -2.02 -9.25 -8.25
CA ILE A 139 -0.77 -8.82 -7.61
C ILE A 139 0.21 -8.32 -8.66
N SER A 140 1.00 -7.33 -8.31
CA SER A 140 2.21 -6.96 -9.04
C SER A 140 3.41 -7.04 -8.11
N ILE A 141 4.50 -7.61 -8.61
CA ILE A 141 5.76 -7.72 -7.87
C ILE A 141 6.85 -7.07 -8.71
N SER A 142 7.38 -5.97 -8.19
CA SER A 142 8.52 -5.28 -8.78
C SER A 142 9.80 -5.66 -8.03
N ARG A 143 10.83 -6.06 -8.74
CA ARG A 143 12.10 -6.52 -8.20
C ARG A 143 13.25 -5.70 -8.78
N GLU A 144 14.23 -5.35 -7.93
CA GLU A 144 15.47 -4.69 -8.34
C GLU A 144 15.24 -3.44 -9.21
N ILE A 145 14.23 -2.62 -8.87
CA ILE A 145 13.86 -1.39 -9.59
C ILE A 145 15.10 -0.50 -9.76
N THR A 146 15.32 0.02 -10.96
CA THR A 146 16.47 0.84 -11.41
C THR A 146 17.80 0.10 -11.49
N LYS A 147 17.85 -1.22 -11.31
CA LYS A 147 19.06 -2.02 -11.39
C LYS A 147 19.10 -2.90 -12.63
N MET A 148 20.24 -3.54 -12.91
CA MET A 148 20.43 -4.38 -14.09
C MET A 148 19.41 -5.53 -14.21
N HIS A 149 18.89 -6.01 -13.08
CA HIS A 149 17.93 -7.12 -13.04
C HIS A 149 16.52 -6.67 -12.65
N GLU A 150 16.16 -5.46 -13.08
CA GLU A 150 14.78 -4.95 -12.89
C GLU A 150 13.79 -5.87 -13.58
N GLU A 151 12.75 -6.21 -12.84
CA GLU A 151 11.69 -7.11 -13.30
C GLU A 151 10.36 -6.70 -12.68
N VAL A 152 9.28 -6.79 -13.46
CA VAL A 152 7.91 -6.56 -12.99
C VAL A 152 7.02 -7.73 -13.41
N PHE A 153 6.59 -8.49 -12.42
CA PHE A 153 5.56 -9.51 -12.58
C PHE A 153 4.17 -8.89 -12.39
N ARG A 154 3.19 -9.36 -13.17
CA ARG A 154 1.76 -9.02 -13.01
C ARG A 154 0.94 -10.26 -13.24
N GLY A 155 0.03 -10.57 -12.33
CA GLY A 155 -0.82 -11.76 -12.39
C GLY A 155 -1.59 -11.94 -11.09
N THR A 156 -1.98 -13.16 -10.81
CA THR A 156 -2.62 -13.56 -9.54
C THR A 156 -1.59 -14.02 -8.51
N VAL A 157 -2.00 -14.09 -7.25
CA VAL A 157 -1.11 -14.58 -6.17
C VAL A 157 -0.65 -16.01 -6.42
N SER A 158 -1.51 -16.89 -6.95
CA SER A 158 -1.14 -18.28 -7.26
C SER A 158 -0.09 -18.35 -8.37
N GLU A 159 -0.24 -17.56 -9.43
CA GLU A 159 0.76 -17.47 -10.50
C GLU A 159 2.10 -16.92 -9.99
N ALA A 160 2.07 -15.95 -9.07
CA ALA A 160 3.28 -15.43 -8.44
C ALA A 160 4.00 -16.47 -7.58
N ILE A 161 3.27 -17.33 -6.86
CA ILE A 161 3.84 -18.45 -6.08
C ILE A 161 4.59 -19.44 -6.99
N ASP A 162 4.03 -19.76 -8.14
CA ASP A 162 4.66 -20.66 -9.11
C ASP A 162 5.88 -20.02 -9.77
N TYR A 163 5.84 -18.72 -10.05
CA TYR A 163 6.91 -17.98 -10.69
C TYR A 163 8.10 -17.75 -9.76
N TYR A 164 7.86 -17.35 -8.49
CA TYR A 164 8.91 -16.97 -7.54
C TYR A 164 9.26 -18.09 -6.56
N ARG A 165 10.00 -19.11 -7.00
CA ARG A 165 10.49 -20.16 -6.09
C ARG A 165 11.80 -19.80 -5.38
N ASN A 166 12.75 -19.18 -6.09
CA ASN A 166 14.03 -18.71 -5.57
C ASN A 166 14.34 -17.33 -6.15
N VAL A 167 14.14 -16.31 -5.36
CA VAL A 167 14.34 -14.91 -5.80
C VAL A 167 15.43 -14.24 -4.98
N LYS A 168 16.14 -13.30 -5.61
CA LYS A 168 17.14 -12.42 -4.98
C LYS A 168 16.77 -10.98 -5.27
N GLY A 169 17.29 -10.06 -4.46
CA GLY A 169 17.11 -8.63 -4.67
C GLY A 169 16.02 -8.01 -3.81
N GLU A 170 15.77 -6.74 -4.01
CA GLU A 170 14.77 -5.95 -3.29
C GLU A 170 13.43 -6.04 -3.98
N ILE A 171 12.38 -6.21 -3.19
CA ILE A 171 11.05 -6.55 -3.70
C ILE A 171 10.01 -5.58 -3.15
N VAL A 172 9.17 -5.10 -4.06
CA VAL A 172 7.94 -4.36 -3.74
C VAL A 172 6.75 -5.17 -4.26
N ILE A 173 5.78 -5.39 -3.40
CA ILE A 173 4.54 -6.08 -3.71
C ILE A 173 3.41 -5.06 -3.73
N VAL A 174 2.60 -5.07 -4.79
CA VAL A 174 1.38 -4.28 -4.90
C VAL A 174 0.20 -5.24 -4.99
N LEU A 175 -0.71 -5.16 -4.05
CA LEU A 175 -1.88 -6.03 -3.93
C LEU A 175 -3.13 -5.27 -4.37
N ASP A 176 -3.91 -5.85 -5.26
CA ASP A 176 -5.26 -5.37 -5.58
C ASP A 176 -6.24 -5.82 -4.50
N ASN A 177 -6.17 -5.14 -3.36
CA ASN A 177 -7.09 -5.38 -2.25
C ASN A 177 -8.36 -4.50 -2.34
N ASN A 178 -8.61 -3.97 -3.52
CA ASN A 178 -9.89 -3.34 -3.78
C ASN A 178 -10.93 -4.46 -3.83
N PHE A 179 -11.84 -4.46 -2.88
CA PHE A 179 -12.98 -5.36 -2.96
C PHE A 179 -13.59 -5.22 -4.35
N VAL A 180 -13.83 -6.34 -4.99
CA VAL A 180 -14.46 -6.43 -6.31
C VAL A 180 -15.47 -5.30 -6.41
N LYS A 181 -15.38 -4.46 -7.44
CA LYS A 181 -16.45 -3.51 -7.74
C LYS A 181 -17.71 -4.32 -7.70
N VAL A 182 -18.48 -4.14 -6.63
CA VAL A 182 -19.75 -4.84 -6.47
C VAL A 182 -20.49 -4.56 -7.75
N ASP A 183 -20.77 -5.59 -8.54
CA ASP A 183 -21.55 -5.41 -9.76
C ASP A 183 -22.97 -5.04 -9.39
N TYR A 184 -23.13 -3.74 -9.13
CA TYR A 184 -24.41 -3.17 -8.75
C TYR A 184 -25.48 -3.36 -9.85
N PHE A 185 -25.07 -3.57 -11.12
CA PHE A 185 -26.03 -3.85 -12.21
C PHE A 185 -26.78 -5.15 -11.97
N LYS A 186 -26.11 -6.19 -11.48
CA LYS A 186 -26.76 -7.45 -11.08
C LYS A 186 -27.83 -7.21 -10.03
N TYR A 187 -27.50 -6.44 -9.00
CA TYR A 187 -28.43 -6.14 -7.90
C TYR A 187 -29.53 -5.18 -8.33
N LEU A 188 -29.25 -4.25 -9.25
CA LEU A 188 -30.24 -3.37 -9.83
C LEU A 188 -31.28 -4.15 -10.65
N THR A 189 -30.86 -5.23 -11.34
CA THR A 189 -31.78 -6.13 -12.03
C THR A 189 -32.75 -6.79 -11.06
N GLU A 190 -32.27 -7.33 -9.94
CA GLU A 190 -33.14 -7.90 -8.89
C GLU A 190 -34.08 -6.85 -8.24
N VAL A 191 -33.61 -5.60 -8.06
CA VAL A 191 -34.48 -4.49 -7.62
C VAL A 191 -35.63 -4.28 -8.60
N LYS A 192 -35.34 -4.27 -9.90
CA LYS A 192 -36.37 -4.09 -10.96
C LYS A 192 -37.35 -5.27 -11.00
N GLU A 193 -36.88 -6.49 -10.81
CA GLU A 193 -37.75 -7.67 -10.71
C GLU A 193 -38.74 -7.52 -9.55
N LEU A 194 -38.30 -7.12 -8.34
CA LEU A 194 -39.17 -6.87 -7.20
C LEU A 194 -40.18 -5.76 -7.49
N ILE A 195 -39.80 -4.71 -8.17
CA ILE A 195 -40.72 -3.63 -8.58
C ILE A 195 -41.77 -4.15 -9.56
N SER A 196 -41.38 -4.99 -10.51
CA SER A 196 -42.31 -5.60 -11.47
C SER A 196 -43.35 -6.50 -10.80
N LEU A 197 -43.00 -7.06 -9.62
CA LEU A 197 -43.93 -7.83 -8.76
C LEU A 197 -44.75 -6.96 -7.81
N GLY A 198 -44.71 -5.63 -7.96
CA GLY A 198 -45.53 -4.68 -7.19
C GLY A 198 -44.88 -4.16 -5.90
N VAL A 199 -43.64 -4.48 -5.62
CA VAL A 199 -42.93 -3.94 -4.44
C VAL A 199 -42.48 -2.50 -4.70
N LYS A 200 -42.65 -1.62 -3.72
CA LYS A 200 -42.23 -0.21 -3.87
C LYS A 200 -40.72 -0.10 -4.09
N PRO A 201 -40.21 0.82 -4.97
CA PRO A 201 -38.81 0.96 -5.27
C PRO A 201 -37.89 1.08 -4.05
N ASN A 202 -38.24 1.93 -3.10
CA ASN A 202 -37.47 2.13 -1.87
C ASN A 202 -37.39 0.87 -0.98
N ASP A 203 -38.44 0.06 -0.96
CA ASP A 203 -38.46 -1.19 -0.19
C ASP A 203 -37.67 -2.28 -0.90
N SER A 204 -37.72 -2.34 -2.23
CA SER A 204 -36.93 -3.24 -3.05
C SER A 204 -35.40 -2.93 -2.88
N ILE A 205 -35.01 -1.68 -2.98
CA ILE A 205 -33.61 -1.24 -2.78
C ILE A 205 -33.15 -1.58 -1.35
N LYS A 206 -33.99 -1.31 -0.33
CA LYS A 206 -33.69 -1.64 1.05
C LYS A 206 -33.55 -3.14 1.28
N TYR A 207 -34.42 -3.94 0.69
CA TYR A 207 -34.36 -5.40 0.77
C TYR A 207 -33.04 -5.93 0.15
N ILE A 208 -32.76 -5.56 -1.10
CA ILE A 208 -31.57 -6.00 -1.83
C ILE A 208 -30.30 -5.56 -1.13
N SER A 209 -30.22 -4.30 -0.65
CA SER A 209 -29.05 -3.82 0.07
C SER A 209 -28.75 -4.62 1.35
N LYS A 210 -29.79 -5.04 2.08
CA LYS A 210 -29.64 -5.89 3.26
C LYS A 210 -29.30 -7.34 2.91
N LYS A 211 -29.94 -7.90 1.88
CA LYS A 211 -29.74 -9.29 1.44
C LYS A 211 -28.29 -9.54 1.01
N TYR A 212 -27.70 -8.58 0.31
CA TYR A 212 -26.35 -8.72 -0.28
C TYR A 212 -25.28 -7.88 0.44
N LEU A 213 -25.61 -7.19 1.51
CA LEU A 213 -24.73 -6.31 2.28
C LEU A 213 -24.04 -5.24 1.40
N VAL A 214 -24.79 -4.67 0.45
CA VAL A 214 -24.32 -3.65 -0.49
C VAL A 214 -24.86 -2.27 -0.13
N SER A 215 -24.19 -1.20 -0.63
CA SER A 215 -24.57 0.16 -0.34
C SER A 215 -25.96 0.50 -0.90
N ARG A 216 -26.88 0.89 -0.01
CA ARG A 216 -28.21 1.34 -0.37
C ARG A 216 -28.17 2.61 -1.22
N ASN A 217 -27.28 3.54 -0.88
CA ASN A 217 -27.18 4.83 -1.59
C ASN A 217 -26.73 4.62 -3.04
N ILE A 218 -25.72 3.77 -3.27
CA ILE A 218 -25.26 3.46 -4.63
C ILE A 218 -26.36 2.81 -5.45
N LEU A 219 -27.10 1.85 -4.89
CA LEU A 219 -28.24 1.23 -5.58
C LEU A 219 -29.33 2.24 -5.91
N TYR A 220 -29.60 3.18 -5.02
CA TYR A 220 -30.58 4.23 -5.22
C TYR A 220 -30.14 5.19 -6.33
N ASP A 221 -28.91 5.67 -6.29
CA ASP A 221 -28.37 6.59 -7.29
C ASP A 221 -28.39 5.95 -8.69
N MET A 222 -27.95 4.70 -8.82
CA MET A 222 -27.99 3.96 -10.08
C MET A 222 -29.44 3.73 -10.58
N PHE A 223 -30.37 3.45 -9.68
CA PHE A 223 -31.78 3.29 -10.04
C PHE A 223 -32.38 4.60 -10.57
N GLU A 224 -32.07 5.73 -9.94
CA GLU A 224 -32.54 7.05 -10.38
C GLU A 224 -31.84 7.48 -11.70
N GLU A 225 -30.55 7.25 -11.86
CA GLU A 225 -29.83 7.52 -13.12
C GLU A 225 -30.45 6.80 -14.31
N GLU A 226 -30.73 5.49 -14.19
CA GLU A 226 -31.39 4.75 -15.28
C GLU A 226 -32.82 5.25 -15.57
N LYS A 227 -33.54 5.76 -14.60
CA LYS A 227 -34.86 6.37 -14.77
C LYS A 227 -34.78 7.64 -15.63
N TRP A 228 -33.73 8.47 -15.46
CA TRP A 228 -33.47 9.65 -16.28
C TRP A 228 -33.17 9.30 -17.73
N TRP A 229 -32.37 8.29 -18.01
CA TRP A 229 -32.07 7.85 -19.38
C TRP A 229 -33.31 7.38 -20.16
N ARG A 230 -34.28 6.76 -19.48
CA ARG A 230 -35.54 6.36 -20.09
C ARG A 230 -36.46 7.54 -20.45
N LEU A 231 -36.31 8.67 -19.77
CA LEU A 231 -37.08 9.90 -20.07
C LEU A 231 -36.50 10.69 -21.25
N TYR A 232 -35.24 10.45 -21.62
CA TYR A 232 -34.59 11.09 -22.76
C TYR A 232 -34.67 10.30 -24.09
N LEU A 233 -35.17 9.06 -24.06
CA LEU A 233 -35.28 8.17 -25.22
C LEU A 233 -36.73 8.02 -25.74
N VAL A 234 -37.63 8.93 -25.35
CA VAL A 234 -39.01 9.00 -25.91
C VAL A 234 -39.19 10.23 -26.75
#